data_7c7d67818654d8f2d8430356c2f60b7d
#
_entry.id   7c7d67818654d8f2d8430356c2f60b7d
#
_cell.length_a   1.000
_cell.length_b   1.000
_cell.length_c   1.000
_cell.angle_alpha   90.00
_cell.angle_beta   90.00
_cell.angle_gamma   90.00
#
_symmetry.space_group_name_H-M   'P 1'
#
loop_
_entity.id
_entity.type
_entity.pdbx_description
1 polymer ?
#
loop_
_entity_poly.entity_id
_entity_poly.type
_entity_poly.pdbx_seq_one_letter_code
_entity_poly.pdbx_strand_id
1 'polypeptide(L)' 'MNVQEIEESTNIHQPTLSQQLTVLRKADMVGTRREGKQIFYRLSDPKVLSLMQKLYELYCAQPSS' A
#
# COMPACT_ATOMS: atom_id res chain seq x y z
N MET A 1 -1.84 -8.38 -6.51
CA MET A 1 -1.84 -7.07 -7.22
C MET A 1 -0.42 -6.57 -7.36
N ASN A 2 -0.10 -5.97 -8.47
CA ASN A 2 1.20 -5.31 -8.60
C ASN A 2 1.11 -3.87 -8.09
N VAL A 3 2.24 -3.17 -8.06
CA VAL A 3 2.28 -1.81 -7.52
C VAL A 3 1.34 -0.89 -8.27
N GLN A 4 1.29 -1.00 -9.58
CA GLN A 4 0.45 -0.15 -10.40
C GLN A 4 -1.03 -0.35 -10.07
N GLU A 5 -1.44 -1.58 -9.88
CA GLU A 5 -2.82 -1.87 -9.52
C GLU A 5 -3.17 -1.28 -8.15
N ILE A 6 -2.23 -1.34 -7.21
CA ILE A 6 -2.45 -0.76 -5.89
C ILE A 6 -2.56 0.75 -5.98
N GLU A 7 -1.72 1.39 -6.80
CA GLU A 7 -1.81 2.83 -7.01
C GLU A 7 -3.19 3.23 -7.53
N GLU A 8 -3.69 2.49 -8.50
CA GLU A 8 -5.00 2.78 -9.09
C GLU A 8 -6.13 2.55 -8.10
N SER A 9 -6.02 1.51 -7.29
CA SER A 9 -7.07 1.16 -6.34
C SER A 9 -7.12 2.11 -5.15
N THR A 10 -5.97 2.59 -4.71
CA THR A 10 -5.89 3.42 -3.50
C THR A 10 -5.69 4.89 -3.80
N ASN A 11 -5.31 5.21 -5.04
CA ASN A 11 -4.96 6.58 -5.43
C ASN A 11 -3.78 7.12 -4.63
N ILE A 12 -2.95 6.23 -4.11
CA ILE A 12 -1.74 6.59 -3.37
C ILE A 12 -0.56 6.36 -4.32
N HIS A 13 0.29 7.38 -4.46
CA HIS A 13 1.42 7.34 -5.38
C HIS A 13 2.74 7.24 -4.64
N GLN A 14 3.79 6.93 -5.41
CA GLN A 14 5.13 6.89 -4.86
C GLN A 14 5.59 8.30 -4.48
N PRO A 15 6.44 8.44 -3.48
CA PRO A 15 7.08 7.39 -2.67
C PRO A 15 6.24 6.90 -1.49
N THR A 16 5.14 7.56 -1.21
CA THR A 16 4.28 7.23 -0.07
C THR A 16 3.80 5.78 -0.12
N LEU A 17 3.45 5.31 -1.30
CA LEU A 17 2.95 3.95 -1.48
C LEU A 17 3.98 2.92 -1.03
N SER A 18 5.23 3.08 -1.43
CA SER A 18 6.30 2.16 -1.02
C SER A 18 6.49 2.15 0.48
N GLN A 19 6.40 3.31 1.10
CA GLN A 19 6.56 3.42 2.54
C GLN A 19 5.45 2.66 3.26
N GLN A 20 4.22 2.81 2.81
CA GLN A 20 3.10 2.10 3.41
C GLN A 20 3.19 0.61 3.19
N LEU A 21 3.57 0.18 1.99
CA LEU A 21 3.72 -1.24 1.71
C LEU A 21 4.79 -1.87 2.58
N THR A 22 5.87 -1.14 2.85
CA THR A 22 6.93 -1.63 3.73
C THR A 22 6.39 -1.84 5.15
N VAL A 23 5.63 -0.90 5.66
CA VAL A 23 5.04 -1.01 7.00
C VAL A 23 4.09 -2.20 7.05
N LEU A 24 3.25 -2.37 6.05
CA LEU A 24 2.29 -3.47 6.02
C LEU A 24 2.96 -4.82 5.90
N ARG A 25 4.07 -4.89 5.17
CA ARG A 25 4.85 -6.13 5.09
C ARG A 25 5.41 -6.52 6.45
N LYS A 26 5.93 -5.56 7.18
CA LYS A 26 6.48 -5.82 8.52
C LYS A 26 5.40 -6.27 9.48
N ALA A 27 4.16 -5.85 9.25
CA ALA A 27 3.05 -6.24 10.09
C ALA A 27 2.36 -7.53 9.60
N ASP A 28 2.92 -8.18 8.57
CA ASP A 28 2.36 -9.40 7.98
C ASP A 28 0.97 -9.21 7.38
N MET A 29 0.62 -7.99 7.05
CA MET A 29 -0.66 -7.71 6.41
C MET A 29 -0.59 -7.85 4.90
N VAL A 30 0.61 -7.83 4.35
CA VAL A 30 0.85 -7.94 2.92
C VAL A 30 1.99 -8.91 2.67
N GLY A 31 1.76 -9.86 1.79
CA GLY A 31 2.79 -10.75 1.31
C GLY A 31 3.31 -10.28 -0.03
N THR A 32 4.51 -10.70 -0.40
CA THR A 32 5.09 -10.36 -1.69
C THR A 32 5.45 -11.62 -2.46
N ARG A 33 5.31 -11.52 -3.78
CA ARG A 33 5.72 -12.59 -4.68
C ARG A 33 6.46 -11.97 -5.84
N ARG A 34 7.65 -12.48 -6.12
CA ARG A 34 8.44 -12.01 -7.24
C ARG A 34 8.26 -12.93 -8.43
N GLU A 35 7.86 -12.37 -9.55
CA GLU A 35 7.78 -13.11 -10.81
C GLU A 35 8.53 -12.32 -11.88
N GLY A 36 9.69 -12.84 -12.28
CA GLY A 36 10.52 -12.14 -13.25
C GLY A 36 10.95 -10.78 -12.74
N LYS A 37 10.60 -9.74 -13.47
CA LYS A 37 10.95 -8.37 -13.10
C LYS A 37 9.84 -7.67 -12.31
N GLN A 38 8.74 -8.37 -12.03
CA GLN A 38 7.62 -7.76 -11.35
C GLN A 38 7.48 -8.31 -9.94
N ILE A 39 7.00 -7.45 -9.06
CA ILE A 39 6.70 -7.84 -7.70
C ILE A 39 5.20 -7.70 -7.51
N PHE A 40 4.56 -8.80 -7.12
CA PHE A 40 3.15 -8.82 -6.83
C PHE A 40 2.93 -8.80 -5.34
N TYR A 41 1.96 -8.03 -4.91
CA TYR A 41 1.60 -7.93 -3.50
C TYR A 41 0.32 -8.71 -3.26
N ARG A 42 0.35 -9.55 -2.24
CA ARG A 42 -0.81 -10.33 -1.83
C ARG A 42 -1.35 -9.74 -0.54
N LEU A 43 -2.59 -9.34 -0.58
CA LEU A 43 -3.25 -8.76 0.58
C LEU A 43 -3.90 -9.86 1.38
N SER A 44 -3.66 -9.86 2.68
CA SER A 44 -4.26 -10.85 3.58
C SER A 44 -5.76 -10.64 3.71
N ASP A 45 -6.20 -9.41 3.57
CA ASP A 45 -7.60 -9.04 3.74
C ASP A 45 -7.88 -7.85 2.84
N PRO A 46 -9.01 -7.84 2.10
CA PRO A 46 -9.37 -6.68 1.28
C PRO A 46 -9.47 -5.39 2.07
N LYS A 47 -9.67 -5.47 3.37
CA LYS A 47 -9.71 -4.27 4.22
C LYS A 47 -8.36 -3.58 4.31
N VAL A 48 -7.29 -4.24 3.90
CA VAL A 48 -5.95 -3.64 3.89
C VAL A 48 -5.92 -2.41 2.99
N LEU A 49 -6.61 -2.44 1.86
CA LEU A 49 -6.67 -1.28 0.97
C LEU A 49 -7.34 -0.09 1.65
N SER A 50 -8.41 -0.35 2.40
CA SER A 50 -9.08 0.71 3.15
C SER A 50 -8.18 1.26 4.25
N LEU A 51 -7.43 0.38 4.90
CA LEU A 51 -6.47 0.80 5.91
C LEU A 51 -5.39 1.68 5.31
N MET A 52 -4.89 1.32 4.14
CA MET A 52 -3.88 2.13 3.45
C MET A 52 -4.41 3.53 3.15
N GLN A 53 -5.63 3.62 2.68
CA GLN A 53 -6.23 4.92 2.40
C GLN A 53 -6.39 5.75 3.66
N LYS A 54 -6.80 5.13 4.75
CA LYS A 54 -6.93 5.83 6.02
C LYS A 54 -5.58 6.34 6.53
N LEU A 55 -4.56 5.51 6.43
CA LEU A 55 -3.22 5.93 6.82
C LEU A 55 -2.73 7.08 5.95
N TYR A 56 -3.01 7.02 4.67
CA TYR A 56 -2.62 8.08 3.75
C TYR A 56 -3.32 9.39 4.11
N GLU A 57 -4.60 9.33 4.39
CA GLU A 57 -5.37 10.52 4.77
C GLU A 57 -4.83 11.14 6.06
N LEU A 58 -4.45 10.31 7.02
CA LEU A 58 -3.93 10.81 8.28
C LEU A 58 -2.58 11.49 8.11
N TYR A 59 -1.75 11.02 7.18
CA TYR A 59 -0.42 11.58 6.99
C TYR A 59 -0.37 12.70 5.98
N CYS A 60 -1.12 12.57 4.88
CA CYS A 60 -1.00 13.50 3.77
C CYS A 60 -2.10 14.54 3.74
N ALA A 61 -3.29 14.19 4.22
CA ALA A 61 -4.39 15.14 4.27
C ALA A 61 -4.43 15.87 5.60
N GLN A 62 -3.43 15.69 6.40
CA GLN A 62 -3.39 16.35 7.69
C GLN A 62 -3.25 17.84 7.49
N PRO A 63 -4.25 18.61 7.84
CA PRO A 63 -4.12 20.05 7.78
C PRO A 63 -3.04 20.43 8.76
N SER A 64 -2.05 21.04 8.32
CA SER A 64 -0.92 21.46 9.14
C SER A 64 -1.33 22.20 10.40
N SER A 65 -2.40 21.88 10.93
CA SER A 65 -2.83 22.47 12.19
C SER A 65 -2.21 21.73 13.33
#